data_044040069f0bc451a139969dca847a85
#
_entry.id   044040069f0bc451a139969dca847a85
#
_cell.length_a   1.000
_cell.length_b   1.000
_cell.length_c   1.000
_cell.angle_alpha   90.00
_cell.angle_beta   90.00
_cell.angle_gamma   90.00
#
_symmetry.space_group_name_H-M   'P 1'
#
loop_
_entity.id
_entity.type
_entity.pdbx_description
1 polymer ?
#
loop_
_entity_poly.entity_id
_entity_poly.type
_entity_poly.pdbx_seq_one_letter_code
_entity_poly.pdbx_strand_id
1 'polypeptide(L)'
;MHEFKAIAKYIAENYPSATKIVEVGVGKVPDVAIELQGLLPACEVIVTDVVEPPELSERVKFVHDDITEPNLSVYEGATLIYAVRPPPELQPYLLEAAREVGADLLIKPLAGESMSLRGGNLINYRGVAFYTFRGRSRGRLG
;
A
#
# COMPACT_ATOMS: atom_id res chain seq x y z
N MET A 1 -1.63 -17.35 -2.95
CA MET A 1 -1.09 -17.28 -1.63
C MET A 1 -2.07 -16.69 -0.66
N HIS A 2 -2.23 -17.37 0.45
CA HIS A 2 -3.18 -16.97 1.47
C HIS A 2 -2.91 -15.53 1.95
N GLU A 3 -1.66 -15.21 2.24
CA GLU A 3 -1.31 -13.90 2.78
C GLU A 3 -1.68 -12.78 1.83
N PHE A 4 -1.34 -12.91 0.56
CA PHE A 4 -1.60 -11.84 -0.41
C PHE A 4 -3.10 -11.66 -0.63
N LYS A 5 -3.85 -12.75 -0.69
CA LYS A 5 -5.30 -12.66 -0.85
C LYS A 5 -5.96 -12.04 0.37
N ALA A 6 -5.46 -12.35 1.56
CA ALA A 6 -6.01 -11.77 2.78
C ALA A 6 -5.79 -10.26 2.82
N ILE A 7 -4.59 -9.81 2.45
CA ILE A 7 -4.29 -8.38 2.42
C ILE A 7 -5.20 -7.67 1.41
N ALA A 8 -5.31 -8.21 0.21
CA ALA A 8 -6.15 -7.61 -0.83
C ALA A 8 -7.61 -7.55 -0.38
N LYS A 9 -8.09 -8.61 0.25
CA LYS A 9 -9.47 -8.64 0.71
C LYS A 9 -9.72 -7.62 1.83
N TYR A 10 -8.79 -7.51 2.76
CA TYR A 10 -8.90 -6.50 3.81
C TYR A 10 -9.01 -5.10 3.20
N ILE A 11 -8.14 -4.81 2.23
CA ILE A 11 -8.15 -3.50 1.58
C ILE A 11 -9.47 -3.26 0.88
N ALA A 12 -9.95 -4.24 0.12
CA ALA A 12 -11.20 -4.07 -0.61
C ALA A 12 -12.39 -3.86 0.32
N GLU A 13 -12.41 -4.53 1.46
CA GLU A 13 -13.51 -4.40 2.43
C GLU A 13 -13.48 -3.08 3.17
N ASN A 14 -12.30 -2.52 3.40
CA ASN A 14 -12.17 -1.31 4.18
C ASN A 14 -12.07 -0.04 3.32
N TYR A 15 -11.81 -0.19 2.03
CA TYR A 15 -11.72 0.93 1.09
C TYR A 15 -12.54 0.67 -0.17
N PRO A 16 -13.84 0.32 0.00
CA PRO A 16 -14.65 -0.10 -1.16
C PRO A 16 -14.92 1.03 -2.15
N SER A 17 -14.78 2.28 -1.72
CA SER A 17 -15.04 3.43 -2.58
C SER A 17 -13.76 4.08 -3.09
N ALA A 18 -12.62 3.48 -2.84
CA ALA A 18 -11.35 4.07 -3.26
C ALA A 18 -11.29 4.19 -4.77
N THR A 19 -10.81 5.34 -5.25
CA THR A 19 -10.61 5.56 -6.68
C THR A 19 -9.16 5.36 -7.07
N LYS A 20 -8.25 5.38 -6.09
CA LYS A 20 -6.83 5.21 -6.36
C LYS A 20 -6.14 4.61 -5.13
N ILE A 21 -5.37 3.57 -5.36
CA ILE A 21 -4.56 2.90 -4.33
C ILE A 21 -3.18 2.64 -4.93
N VAL A 22 -2.13 2.88 -4.14
CA VAL A 22 -0.76 2.76 -4.64
C VAL A 22 0.01 1.77 -3.77
N GLU A 23 0.64 0.78 -4.42
CA GLU A 23 1.58 -0.12 -3.76
C GLU A 23 3.00 0.39 -3.97
N VAL A 24 3.80 0.47 -2.90
CA VAL A 24 5.19 0.92 -2.98
C VAL A 24 6.11 -0.26 -2.81
N GLY A 25 7.11 -0.36 -3.72
CA GLY A 25 8.09 -1.42 -3.64
C GLY A 25 7.53 -2.76 -4.02
N VAL A 26 6.90 -2.83 -5.20
CA VAL A 26 6.18 -4.03 -5.62
C VAL A 26 7.09 -5.25 -5.76
N GLY A 27 8.39 -5.04 -5.99
CA GLY A 27 9.32 -6.15 -6.17
C GLY A 27 9.02 -6.94 -7.43
N LYS A 28 9.16 -8.27 -7.33
CA LYS A 28 8.97 -9.14 -8.47
C LYS A 28 7.55 -9.69 -8.57
N VAL A 29 6.76 -9.57 -7.49
CA VAL A 29 5.49 -10.27 -7.39
C VAL A 29 4.38 -9.28 -7.05
N PRO A 30 3.62 -8.83 -8.05
CA PRO A 30 2.53 -7.87 -7.82
C PRO A 30 1.22 -8.55 -7.44
N ASP A 31 1.28 -9.64 -6.66
CA ASP A 31 0.11 -10.47 -6.39
C ASP A 31 -1.00 -9.74 -5.67
N VAL A 32 -0.66 -8.89 -4.68
CA VAL A 32 -1.70 -8.14 -3.95
C VAL A 32 -2.40 -7.17 -4.89
N ALA A 33 -1.62 -6.45 -5.71
CA ALA A 33 -2.18 -5.46 -6.62
C ALA A 33 -3.09 -6.10 -7.66
N ILE A 34 -2.67 -7.24 -8.21
CA ILE A 34 -3.49 -7.94 -9.20
C ILE A 34 -4.79 -8.44 -8.58
N GLU A 35 -4.71 -9.03 -7.39
CA GLU A 35 -5.90 -9.49 -6.70
C GLU A 35 -6.83 -8.32 -6.37
N LEU A 36 -6.24 -7.23 -5.90
CA LEU A 36 -6.99 -6.04 -5.52
C LEU A 36 -7.70 -5.41 -6.71
N GLN A 37 -7.05 -5.38 -7.88
CA GLN A 37 -7.67 -4.81 -9.07
C GLN A 37 -8.91 -5.62 -9.47
N GLY A 38 -8.87 -6.92 -9.27
CA GLY A 38 -10.05 -7.75 -9.51
C GLY A 38 -11.18 -7.48 -8.54
N LEU A 39 -10.85 -7.19 -7.29
CA LEU A 39 -11.85 -6.91 -6.24
C LEU A 39 -12.41 -5.49 -6.34
N LEU A 40 -11.62 -4.55 -6.84
CA LEU A 40 -12.03 -3.15 -6.99
C LEU A 40 -11.79 -2.70 -8.43
N PRO A 41 -12.63 -3.17 -9.37
CA PRO A 41 -12.38 -2.92 -10.79
C PRO A 41 -12.48 -1.45 -11.20
N ALA A 42 -13.16 -0.63 -10.42
CA ALA A 42 -13.26 0.80 -10.72
C ALA A 42 -12.13 1.62 -10.10
N CYS A 43 -11.28 0.99 -9.28
CA CYS A 43 -10.19 1.69 -8.62
C CYS A 43 -8.93 1.63 -9.50
N GLU A 44 -8.22 2.74 -9.58
CA GLU A 44 -6.92 2.75 -10.22
C GLU A 44 -5.89 2.18 -9.23
N VAL A 45 -5.35 1.02 -9.54
CA VAL A 45 -4.31 0.40 -8.70
C VAL A 45 -2.97 0.61 -9.39
N ILE A 46 -2.08 1.32 -8.71
CA ILE A 46 -0.75 1.64 -9.20
C ILE A 46 0.27 0.91 -8.36
N VAL A 47 1.27 0.32 -9.01
CA VAL A 47 2.42 -0.26 -8.31
C VAL A 47 3.65 0.53 -8.67
N THR A 48 4.51 0.78 -7.69
CA THR A 48 5.74 1.54 -7.91
C THR A 48 6.94 0.72 -7.47
N ASP A 49 8.05 0.97 -8.14
CA ASP A 49 9.34 0.44 -7.73
C ASP A 49 10.40 1.19 -8.53
N VAL A 50 11.66 1.02 -8.12
CA VAL A 50 12.80 1.53 -8.88
C VAL A 50 13.13 0.61 -10.05
N VAL A 51 12.64 -0.62 -10.04
CA VAL A 51 12.81 -1.59 -11.12
C VAL A 51 11.44 -2.13 -11.50
N GLU A 52 11.13 -2.12 -12.81
CA GLU A 52 9.85 -2.64 -13.28
C GLU A 52 9.78 -4.15 -13.09
N PRO A 53 8.68 -4.69 -12.54
CA PRO A 53 8.54 -6.14 -12.39
C PRO A 53 8.44 -6.82 -13.75
N PRO A 54 8.93 -8.08 -13.87
CA PRO A 54 8.99 -8.77 -15.16
C PRO A 54 7.62 -9.08 -15.75
N GLU A 55 6.62 -9.29 -14.91
CA GLU A 55 5.28 -9.60 -15.38
C GLU A 55 4.28 -8.73 -14.64
N LEU A 56 3.42 -8.07 -15.37
CA LEU A 56 2.42 -7.19 -14.81
C LEU A 56 1.15 -7.30 -15.62
N SER A 57 0.02 -7.37 -14.92
CA SER A 57 -1.29 -7.39 -15.55
C SER A 57 -1.56 -6.05 -16.25
N GLU A 58 -2.24 -6.08 -17.41
CA GLU A 58 -2.63 -4.86 -18.09
C GLU A 58 -3.51 -3.96 -17.23
N ARG A 59 -4.17 -4.53 -16.24
CA ARG A 59 -5.07 -3.77 -15.36
C ARG A 59 -4.36 -2.98 -14.30
N VAL A 60 -3.13 -3.37 -13.98
CA VAL A 60 -2.35 -2.72 -12.92
C VAL A 60 -1.29 -1.86 -13.58
N LYS A 61 -1.27 -0.59 -13.22
CA LYS A 61 -0.35 0.36 -13.81
C LYS A 61 0.96 0.40 -13.02
N PHE A 62 2.08 0.30 -13.72
CA PHE A 62 3.40 0.47 -13.11
C PHE A 62 3.88 1.90 -13.30
N VAL A 63 4.46 2.50 -12.24
CA VAL A 63 5.11 3.80 -12.33
C VAL A 63 6.47 3.67 -11.64
N HIS A 64 7.51 4.05 -12.36
CA HIS A 64 8.85 4.09 -11.77
C HIS A 64 8.92 5.23 -10.75
N ASP A 65 9.26 4.91 -9.51
CA ASP A 65 9.38 5.91 -8.46
C ASP A 65 10.26 5.40 -7.35
N ASP A 66 11.00 6.31 -6.72
CA ASP A 66 11.85 6.01 -5.58
C ASP A 66 11.22 6.66 -4.35
N ILE A 67 10.76 5.87 -3.40
CA ILE A 67 10.04 6.39 -2.22
C ILE A 67 10.93 7.29 -1.35
N THR A 68 12.25 7.21 -1.48
CA THR A 68 13.14 8.09 -0.72
C THR A 68 13.20 9.50 -1.31
N GLU A 69 12.81 9.63 -2.58
CA GLU A 69 12.70 10.92 -3.27
C GLU A 69 11.47 10.86 -4.18
N PRO A 70 10.28 10.81 -3.58
CA PRO A 70 9.09 10.49 -4.36
C PRO A 70 8.61 11.64 -5.22
N ASN A 71 8.06 11.29 -6.37
CA ASN A 71 7.26 12.21 -7.15
C ASN A 71 5.85 12.16 -6.55
N LEU A 72 5.52 13.13 -5.71
CA LEU A 72 4.25 13.11 -4.98
C LEU A 72 3.03 13.07 -5.88
N SER A 73 3.14 13.53 -7.13
CA SER A 73 2.00 13.47 -8.04
C SER A 73 1.54 12.03 -8.30
N VAL A 74 2.43 11.06 -8.14
CA VAL A 74 2.08 9.65 -8.29
C VAL A 74 1.09 9.21 -7.21
N TYR A 75 1.21 9.80 -6.02
CA TYR A 75 0.42 9.40 -4.84
C TYR A 75 -0.78 10.29 -4.59
N GLU A 76 -0.83 11.46 -5.21
CA GLU A 76 -1.95 12.38 -4.99
C GLU A 76 -3.28 11.73 -5.37
N GLY A 77 -4.26 11.92 -4.51
CA GLY A 77 -5.58 11.32 -4.71
C GLY A 77 -5.71 9.90 -4.18
N ALA A 78 -4.61 9.30 -3.73
CA ALA A 78 -4.68 7.95 -3.20
C ALA A 78 -5.41 7.94 -1.86
N THR A 79 -6.32 7.00 -1.69
CA THR A 79 -6.96 6.75 -0.42
C THR A 79 -6.05 5.94 0.49
N LEU A 80 -5.29 5.04 -0.11
CA LEU A 80 -4.40 4.15 0.62
C LEU A 80 -3.08 4.00 -0.14
N ILE A 81 -2.00 4.03 0.62
CA ILE A 81 -0.68 3.60 0.15
C ILE A 81 -0.35 2.35 0.96
N TYR A 82 0.15 1.30 0.31
CA TYR A 82 0.53 0.12 1.07
C TYR A 82 1.86 -0.45 0.57
N ALA A 83 2.52 -1.20 1.43
CA ALA A 83 3.77 -1.85 1.10
C ALA A 83 3.81 -3.22 1.77
N VAL A 84 4.22 -4.23 1.00
CA VAL A 84 4.31 -5.60 1.48
C VAL A 84 5.78 -5.95 1.66
N ARG A 85 6.17 -6.21 2.91
CA ARG A 85 7.54 -6.56 3.29
C ARG A 85 8.57 -5.54 2.84
N PRO A 86 8.33 -4.24 3.10
CA PRO A 86 9.35 -3.24 2.75
C PRO A 86 10.56 -3.38 3.65
N PRO A 87 11.76 -3.02 3.16
CA PRO A 87 12.90 -2.90 4.04
C PRO A 87 12.57 -1.93 5.19
N PRO A 88 12.95 -2.26 6.43
CA PRO A 88 12.57 -1.41 7.57
C PRO A 88 12.99 0.04 7.44
N GLU A 89 14.12 0.31 6.78
CA GLU A 89 14.60 1.69 6.62
C GLU A 89 13.71 2.52 5.71
N LEU A 90 12.82 1.90 4.93
CA LEU A 90 11.91 2.64 4.07
C LEU A 90 10.60 3.03 4.79
N GLN A 91 10.33 2.48 5.96
CA GLN A 91 9.08 2.76 6.66
C GLN A 91 8.85 4.27 6.92
N PRO A 92 9.85 5.04 7.38
CA PRO A 92 9.61 6.47 7.58
C PRO A 92 9.26 7.21 6.30
N TYR A 93 9.83 6.82 5.17
CA TYR A 93 9.54 7.45 3.89
C TYR A 93 8.11 7.14 3.45
N LEU A 94 7.65 5.91 3.70
CA LEU A 94 6.27 5.53 3.40
C LEU A 94 5.28 6.40 4.19
N LEU A 95 5.54 6.56 5.48
CA LEU A 95 4.65 7.36 6.32
C LEU A 95 4.65 8.81 5.90
N GLU A 96 5.82 9.35 5.55
CA GLU A 96 5.91 10.73 5.11
C GLU A 96 5.11 10.96 3.83
N ALA A 97 5.27 10.08 2.83
CA ALA A 97 4.52 10.21 1.59
C ALA A 97 3.01 10.13 1.83
N ALA A 98 2.58 9.19 2.66
CA ALA A 98 1.16 9.04 2.98
C ALA A 98 0.62 10.31 3.65
N ARG A 99 1.35 10.87 4.59
CA ARG A 99 0.94 12.09 5.27
C ARG A 99 0.86 13.28 4.33
N GLU A 100 1.81 13.37 3.41
CA GLU A 100 1.83 14.49 2.46
C GLU A 100 0.59 14.51 1.57
N VAL A 101 0.09 13.34 1.17
CA VAL A 101 -1.07 13.28 0.29
C VAL A 101 -2.37 12.98 1.04
N GLY A 102 -2.32 12.79 2.35
CA GLY A 102 -3.51 12.53 3.14
C GLY A 102 -4.05 11.12 3.02
N ALA A 103 -3.23 10.18 2.59
CA ALA A 103 -3.63 8.79 2.44
C ALA A 103 -3.42 8.00 3.73
N ASP A 104 -4.21 6.95 3.92
CA ASP A 104 -3.90 5.95 4.93
C ASP A 104 -2.70 5.14 4.46
N LEU A 105 -2.01 4.50 5.40
CA LEU A 105 -0.86 3.65 5.09
C LEU A 105 -1.06 2.28 5.71
N LEU A 106 -0.75 1.23 4.93
CA LEU A 106 -0.75 -0.14 5.43
C LEU A 106 0.63 -0.73 5.16
N ILE A 107 1.24 -1.30 6.20
CA ILE A 107 2.53 -1.98 6.05
C ILE A 107 2.41 -3.41 6.57
N LYS A 108 2.73 -4.37 5.70
CA LYS A 108 2.90 -5.76 6.11
C LYS A 108 4.39 -6.00 6.27
N PRO A 109 4.90 -6.02 7.52
CA PRO A 109 6.34 -6.22 7.72
C PRO A 109 6.75 -7.64 7.40
N LEU A 110 8.03 -7.83 7.14
CA LEU A 110 8.61 -9.14 6.99
C LEU A 110 8.45 -9.91 8.31
N ALA A 111 8.21 -11.21 8.22
CA ALA A 111 8.03 -12.02 9.42
C ALA A 111 9.26 -11.89 10.31
N GLY A 112 9.02 -11.64 11.60
CA GLY A 112 10.09 -11.44 12.57
C GLY A 112 10.67 -10.05 12.62
N GLU A 113 10.31 -9.18 11.68
CA GLU A 113 10.74 -7.80 11.70
C GLU A 113 9.84 -6.98 12.61
N SER A 114 10.43 -6.04 13.32
CA SER A 114 9.64 -5.14 14.14
C SER A 114 9.39 -3.85 13.37
N MET A 115 8.31 -3.17 13.74
CA MET A 115 7.99 -1.88 13.17
C MET A 115 8.85 -0.80 13.82
N SER A 116 9.46 0.04 12.99
CA SER A 116 10.21 1.19 13.49
C SER A 116 9.31 2.39 13.72
N LEU A 117 8.10 2.38 13.16
CA LEU A 117 7.16 3.48 13.29
C LEU A 117 6.26 3.30 14.49
N ARG A 118 5.86 4.42 15.09
CA ARG A 118 4.89 4.45 16.18
C ARG A 118 3.57 5.01 15.70
N GLY A 119 2.51 4.71 16.44
CA GLY A 119 1.20 5.26 16.15
C GLY A 119 0.37 4.47 15.18
N GLY A 120 0.86 3.31 14.77
CA GLY A 120 0.09 2.42 13.93
C GLY A 120 -0.81 1.51 14.74
N ASN A 121 -1.82 0.96 14.10
CA ASN A 121 -2.72 -0.02 14.68
C ASN A 121 -2.38 -1.38 14.14
N LEU A 122 -2.16 -2.34 15.03
CA LEU A 122 -1.93 -3.73 14.62
C LEU A 122 -3.28 -4.34 14.24
N ILE A 123 -3.34 -4.85 13.03
CA ILE A 123 -4.52 -5.54 12.52
C ILE A 123 -4.18 -7.02 12.34
N ASN A 124 -5.06 -7.88 12.81
CA ASN A 124 -4.94 -9.31 12.56
C ASN A 124 -6.18 -9.71 11.77
N TYR A 125 -5.99 -10.02 10.50
CA TYR A 125 -7.08 -10.33 9.60
C TYR A 125 -6.82 -11.68 8.95
N ARG A 126 -7.70 -12.63 9.22
CA ARG A 126 -7.59 -13.99 8.67
C ARG A 126 -6.22 -14.62 8.91
N GLY A 127 -5.66 -14.35 10.09
CA GLY A 127 -4.36 -14.90 10.46
C GLY A 127 -3.16 -14.15 9.93
N VAL A 128 -3.37 -13.01 9.25
CA VAL A 128 -2.29 -12.19 8.72
C VAL A 128 -2.22 -10.91 9.52
N ALA A 129 -1.03 -10.58 10.02
CA ALA A 129 -0.84 -9.39 10.84
C ALA A 129 -0.15 -8.29 10.03
N PHE A 130 -0.67 -7.08 10.12
CA PHE A 130 -0.08 -5.92 9.48
C PHE A 130 -0.46 -4.67 10.27
N TYR A 131 0.10 -3.53 9.89
CA TYR A 131 -0.11 -2.28 10.61
C TYR A 131 -0.76 -1.26 9.70
N THR A 132 -1.71 -0.49 10.25
CA THR A 132 -2.35 0.60 9.51
C THR A 132 -2.13 1.92 10.22
N PHE A 133 -2.02 2.98 9.42
CA PHE A 133 -1.82 4.35 9.90
C PHE A 133 -2.86 5.21 9.21
N ARG A 134 -3.61 6.01 9.99
CA ARG A 134 -4.66 6.87 9.44
C ARG A 134 -4.08 8.08 8.72
N GLY A 135 -4.66 8.40 7.58
CA GLY A 135 -4.32 9.61 6.87
C GLY A 135 -4.89 10.83 7.57
N ARG A 136 -4.19 11.95 7.43
CA ARG A 136 -4.58 13.17 8.11
C ARG A 136 -5.96 13.66 7.67
N SER A 137 -6.22 13.66 6.36
CA SER A 137 -7.49 14.17 5.86
C SER A 137 -8.68 13.35 6.35
N ARG A 138 -8.49 12.04 6.55
CA ARG A 138 -9.55 11.19 7.04
C ARG A 138 -9.78 11.39 8.54
N GLY A 139 -8.76 11.73 9.27
CA GLY A 139 -8.86 11.96 10.69
C GLY A 139 -9.52 13.27 11.07
N ARG A 140 -9.83 14.13 10.10
CA ARG A 140 -10.39 15.44 10.35
C ARG A 140 -11.86 15.57 10.07
N LEU A 141 -12.55 14.49 10.06
CA LEU A 141 -13.99 14.54 9.84
C LEU A 141 -14.69 14.97 11.07
N GLY A 142 -14.32 15.65 11.74
CA GLY A 142 -15.02 16.11 12.91
C GLY A 142 -15.88 17.29 12.54
#